data_33e824b6dc0f69ef52446428a64c1a20
#
_entry.id   33e824b6dc0f69ef52446428a64c1a20
#
_cell.length_a   1.000
_cell.length_b   1.000
_cell.length_c   1.000
_cell.angle_alpha   90.00
_cell.angle_beta   90.00
_cell.angle_gamma   90.00
#
_symmetry.space_group_name_H-M   'P 1'
#
loop_
_entity.id
_entity.type
_entity.pdbx_description
1 polymer ?
#
loop_
_entity_poly.entity_id
_entity_poly.type
_entity_poly.pdbx_seq_one_letter_code
_entity_poly.pdbx_strand_id
1 'polypeptide(L)'
;MDLLARWARMPPAPEAPARRFIVVQICGCSHQMLGEAMRRRYVPTLARLLRGDALRLHSIPSGLPTSTPAFQAGLMYGGPVDVPAFEFLDKRTGTYRWFPRPWDAAAVEAAHAHPGQGIVRGGRTYGCVFGGGADDTVLTFAHLLRPHAFWGRVGFRAWVVPCVILAWLVAKMSVVTLWELLDWLGRALRSFSLGRRVTSFRQAVTRLLVGGWLRELITLGVTVDLYAGVPALYVNFVDYDVAAHDLGPRHAAAMRALRGVDRSIGRLVRVIRRVPEHGYDLFILSDHGQIRSVRFRDVAGETSVAGAILGCFGHDGTVRPDSSRAPATSTADGTDVVPLMPLWPFTRGWQRNLAVVERPVRERNAVWAGGLCIVPAGPNVNVYLMHTKERVLAEEIESRYPGALDRLSRHAAIGFVLARDARGPVCY
;
A
#
# COMPACT_ATOMS: atom_id res chain seq x y z
N MET A 1 -6.07 -5.57 29.35
CA MET A 1 -4.73 -5.51 28.76
C MET A 1 -3.67 -5.23 29.82
N ASP A 2 -3.82 -4.24 30.70
CA ASP A 2 -2.82 -3.90 31.73
C ASP A 2 -2.50 -5.06 32.68
N LEU A 3 -3.52 -5.79 33.15
CA LEU A 3 -3.35 -7.01 33.96
C LEU A 3 -2.61 -8.11 33.20
N LEU A 4 -2.88 -8.27 31.90
CA LEU A 4 -2.25 -9.27 31.05
C LEU A 4 -0.79 -8.91 30.76
N ALA A 5 -0.48 -7.66 30.53
CA ALA A 5 0.90 -7.18 30.32
C ALA A 5 1.77 -7.37 31.55
N ARG A 6 1.23 -7.04 32.75
CA ARG A 6 1.90 -7.27 34.05
C ARG A 6 2.08 -8.76 34.34
N TRP A 7 1.07 -9.57 34.04
CA TRP A 7 1.13 -11.02 34.25
C TRP A 7 2.12 -11.72 33.30
N ALA A 8 2.24 -11.22 32.06
CA ALA A 8 3.16 -11.77 31.05
C ALA A 8 4.64 -11.44 31.34
N ARG A 9 4.95 -10.61 32.35
CA ARG A 9 6.31 -10.17 32.70
C ARG A 9 7.10 -9.83 31.43
N MET A 10 6.57 -8.89 30.63
CA MET A 10 7.30 -8.45 29.45
C MET A 10 8.67 -7.91 29.86
N PRO A 11 9.74 -8.26 29.13
CA PRO A 11 11.08 -7.74 29.44
C PRO A 11 11.04 -6.21 29.42
N PRO A 12 11.80 -5.54 30.30
CA PRO A 12 11.91 -4.09 30.25
C PRO A 12 12.41 -3.68 28.87
N ALA A 13 11.91 -2.55 28.37
CA ALA A 13 12.40 -1.97 27.15
C ALA A 13 13.91 -1.76 27.24
N PRO A 14 14.68 -2.03 26.19
CA PRO A 14 16.09 -1.67 26.16
C PRO A 14 16.24 -0.17 26.47
N GLU A 15 17.37 0.23 27.02
CA GLU A 15 17.68 1.65 27.26
C GLU A 15 17.42 2.42 25.96
N ALA A 16 16.31 3.15 25.95
CA ALA A 16 15.79 3.77 24.76
C ALA A 16 16.23 5.24 24.71
N PRO A 17 16.33 5.83 23.53
CA PRO A 17 16.55 7.26 23.39
C PRO A 17 15.49 8.03 24.18
N ALA A 18 15.84 9.24 24.62
CA ALA A 18 15.00 10.09 25.49
C ALA A 18 13.59 10.37 24.93
N ARG A 19 13.40 10.19 23.63
CA ARG A 19 12.11 10.34 22.92
C ARG A 19 11.80 9.12 22.06
N ARG A 20 10.56 8.64 22.16
CA ARG A 20 10.00 7.60 21.32
C ARG A 20 8.97 8.21 20.39
N PHE A 21 8.71 7.57 19.27
CA PHE A 21 7.69 8.07 18.37
C PHE A 21 6.89 6.93 17.69
N ILE A 22 5.69 7.28 17.30
CA ILE A 22 4.85 6.45 16.43
C ILE A 22 4.35 7.27 15.26
N VAL A 23 4.60 6.78 14.05
CA VAL A 23 4.02 7.29 12.81
C VAL A 23 2.84 6.41 12.42
N VAL A 24 1.68 7.01 12.22
CA VAL A 24 0.48 6.34 11.73
C VAL A 24 0.14 6.92 10.36
N GLN A 25 0.32 6.12 9.32
CA GLN A 25 -0.08 6.45 7.96
C GLN A 25 -1.52 6.00 7.71
N ILE A 26 -2.35 6.91 7.21
CA ILE A 26 -3.70 6.63 6.68
C ILE A 26 -3.60 6.70 5.17
N CYS A 27 -3.43 5.54 4.53
CA CYS A 27 -3.19 5.45 3.10
C CYS A 27 -4.34 6.09 2.29
N GLY A 28 -4.00 6.93 1.32
CA GLY A 28 -4.94 7.52 0.37
C GLY A 28 -5.86 8.63 0.91
N CYS A 29 -5.68 9.10 2.16
CA CYS A 29 -6.57 10.06 2.80
C CYS A 29 -6.08 11.50 2.63
N SER A 30 -6.51 12.21 1.60
CA SER A 30 -6.15 13.61 1.39
C SER A 30 -6.63 14.53 2.54
N HIS A 31 -5.94 15.67 2.70
CA HIS A 31 -6.35 16.74 3.64
C HIS A 31 -7.82 17.13 3.45
N GLN A 32 -8.26 17.32 2.20
CA GLN A 32 -9.64 17.65 1.87
C GLN A 32 -10.62 16.55 2.32
N MET A 33 -10.25 15.28 2.10
CA MET A 33 -11.09 14.15 2.45
C MET A 33 -11.19 13.95 3.96
N LEU A 34 -10.10 14.18 4.70
CA LEU A 34 -10.11 14.18 6.15
C LEU A 34 -11.06 15.27 6.69
N GLY A 35 -11.02 16.49 6.11
CA GLY A 35 -11.94 17.57 6.45
C GLY A 35 -13.40 17.19 6.20
N GLU A 36 -13.70 16.55 5.08
CA GLU A 36 -15.05 16.05 4.79
C GLU A 36 -15.49 14.95 5.78
N ALA A 37 -14.59 14.02 6.10
CA ALA A 37 -14.87 12.97 7.08
C ALA A 37 -15.14 13.53 8.49
N MET A 38 -14.44 14.60 8.89
CA MET A 38 -14.72 15.32 10.15
C MET A 38 -16.12 15.95 10.14
N ARG A 39 -16.47 16.68 9.09
CA ARG A 39 -17.81 17.28 8.95
C ARG A 39 -18.92 16.23 9.00
N ARG A 40 -18.70 15.08 8.37
CA ARG A 40 -19.65 13.96 8.37
C ARG A 40 -19.57 13.06 9.62
N ARG A 41 -18.77 13.42 10.61
CA ARG A 41 -18.59 12.69 11.88
C ARG A 41 -18.10 11.25 11.72
N TYR A 42 -17.33 10.96 10.68
CA TYR A 42 -16.70 9.64 10.49
C TYR A 42 -15.43 9.46 11.32
N VAL A 43 -14.72 10.53 11.65
CA VAL A 43 -13.44 10.52 12.39
C VAL A 43 -13.51 11.31 13.69
N PRO A 44 -14.35 10.87 14.65
CA PRO A 44 -14.58 11.60 15.90
C PRO A 44 -13.35 11.70 16.80
N THR A 45 -12.42 10.71 16.75
CA THR A 45 -11.20 10.74 17.54
C THR A 45 -10.26 11.82 17.04
N LEU A 46 -9.95 11.83 15.74
CA LEU A 46 -9.10 12.84 15.12
C LEU A 46 -9.69 14.25 15.29
N ALA A 47 -11.00 14.40 15.08
CA ALA A 47 -11.68 15.67 15.29
C ALA A 47 -11.58 16.17 16.73
N ARG A 48 -11.58 15.29 17.73
CA ARG A 48 -11.40 15.66 19.14
C ARG A 48 -9.97 16.06 19.45
N LEU A 49 -8.98 15.31 18.93
CA LEU A 49 -7.55 15.58 19.13
C LEU A 49 -7.16 16.94 18.52
N LEU A 50 -7.68 17.25 17.34
CA LEU A 50 -7.46 18.53 16.68
C LEU A 50 -8.13 19.71 17.41
N ARG A 51 -9.38 19.55 17.86
CA ARG A 51 -10.08 20.60 18.62
C ARG A 51 -9.49 20.87 20.00
N GLY A 52 -8.84 19.87 20.59
CA GLY A 52 -8.19 20.00 21.90
C GLY A 52 -6.71 20.30 21.82
N ASP A 53 -6.21 20.84 20.69
CA ASP A 53 -4.81 21.18 20.43
C ASP A 53 -3.77 20.07 20.72
N ALA A 54 -4.25 18.83 20.85
CA ALA A 54 -3.36 17.67 21.01
C ALA A 54 -2.68 17.27 19.67
N LEU A 55 -3.23 17.69 18.56
CA LEU A 55 -2.68 17.56 17.22
C LEU A 55 -2.89 18.85 16.43
N ARG A 56 -1.99 19.12 15.50
CA ARG A 56 -2.13 20.17 14.49
C ARG A 56 -2.20 19.55 13.10
N LEU A 57 -3.10 20.05 12.26
CA LEU A 57 -3.29 19.57 10.91
C LEU A 57 -2.56 20.47 9.91
N HIS A 58 -1.68 19.87 9.12
CA HIS A 58 -0.97 20.53 8.04
C HIS A 58 -1.31 19.87 6.70
N SER A 59 -1.44 20.66 5.65
CA SER A 59 -1.50 20.18 4.28
C SER A 59 -0.08 20.14 3.72
N ILE A 60 0.33 18.98 3.23
CA ILE A 60 1.62 18.80 2.57
C ILE A 60 1.39 18.27 1.14
N PRO A 61 2.19 18.69 0.15
CA PRO A 61 2.15 18.09 -1.17
C PRO A 61 2.74 16.67 -1.10
N SER A 62 2.06 15.69 -1.68
CA SER A 62 2.56 14.30 -1.72
C SER A 62 3.73 14.10 -2.69
N GLY A 63 3.98 15.05 -3.57
CA GLY A 63 4.97 14.91 -4.63
C GLY A 63 4.50 14.00 -5.78
N LEU A 64 5.40 13.78 -6.74
CA LEU A 64 5.20 12.88 -7.87
C LEU A 64 6.39 11.91 -7.97
N PRO A 65 6.13 10.64 -8.25
CA PRO A 65 4.84 9.99 -8.45
C PRO A 65 4.05 9.83 -7.14
N THR A 66 2.72 10.01 -7.20
CA THR A 66 1.82 9.81 -6.06
C THR A 66 1.56 8.32 -5.86
N SER A 67 2.44 7.65 -5.14
CA SER A 67 2.29 6.23 -4.83
C SER A 67 2.85 5.90 -3.45
N THR A 68 2.23 4.96 -2.74
CA THR A 68 2.68 4.51 -1.42
C THR A 68 4.13 4.08 -1.40
N PRO A 69 4.65 3.28 -2.36
CA PRO A 69 6.07 2.90 -2.35
C PRO A 69 7.01 4.08 -2.49
N ALA A 70 6.73 5.03 -3.39
CA ALA A 70 7.56 6.21 -3.57
C ALA A 70 7.59 7.08 -2.30
N PHE A 71 6.42 7.32 -1.71
CA PHE A 71 6.29 8.08 -0.47
C PHE A 71 7.03 7.41 0.70
N GLN A 72 6.79 6.11 0.91
CA GLN A 72 7.43 5.38 2.01
C GLN A 72 8.95 5.31 1.84
N ALA A 73 9.45 5.04 0.65
CA ALA A 73 10.89 5.01 0.40
C ALA A 73 11.52 6.39 0.67
N GLY A 74 10.92 7.48 0.18
CA GLY A 74 11.40 8.84 0.44
C GLY A 74 11.35 9.23 1.91
N LEU A 75 10.26 8.91 2.61
CA LEU A 75 10.10 9.21 4.03
C LEU A 75 11.03 8.36 4.90
N MET A 76 11.17 7.08 4.61
CA MET A 76 11.91 6.13 5.45
C MET A 76 13.43 6.24 5.29
N TYR A 77 13.90 6.53 4.08
CA TYR A 77 15.34 6.53 3.77
C TYR A 77 15.90 7.90 3.38
N GLY A 78 15.02 8.85 3.09
CA GLY A 78 15.41 10.18 2.62
C GLY A 78 15.86 10.21 1.16
N GLY A 79 16.01 11.43 0.62
CA GLY A 79 16.53 11.65 -0.72
C GLY A 79 15.56 11.37 -1.88
N PRO A 80 15.98 11.61 -3.11
CA PRO A 80 15.21 11.30 -4.30
C PRO A 80 15.14 9.79 -4.49
N VAL A 81 13.92 9.27 -4.61
CA VAL A 81 13.66 7.83 -4.73
C VAL A 81 13.23 7.50 -6.15
N ASP A 82 13.92 6.56 -6.77
CA ASP A 82 13.61 6.09 -8.12
C ASP A 82 12.62 4.91 -8.10
N VAL A 83 11.44 5.16 -7.48
CA VAL A 83 10.35 4.18 -7.34
C VAL A 83 9.08 4.79 -7.92
N PRO A 84 8.78 4.57 -9.23
CA PRO A 84 7.68 5.27 -9.88
C PRO A 84 6.29 4.78 -9.46
N ALA A 85 6.14 3.49 -9.10
CA ALA A 85 4.85 2.90 -8.73
C ALA A 85 5.02 1.55 -8.03
N PHE A 86 3.90 0.82 -7.80
CA PHE A 86 3.92 -0.56 -7.29
C PHE A 86 4.51 -1.57 -8.28
N GLU A 87 4.49 -1.23 -9.57
CA GLU A 87 5.10 -2.03 -10.63
C GLU A 87 5.77 -1.12 -11.66
N PHE A 88 6.96 -1.51 -12.10
CA PHE A 88 7.76 -0.76 -13.04
C PHE A 88 8.89 -1.60 -13.64
N LEU A 89 9.44 -1.12 -14.73
CA LEU A 89 10.67 -1.65 -15.31
C LEU A 89 11.86 -0.86 -14.78
N ASP A 90 12.77 -1.51 -14.06
CA ASP A 90 14.11 -0.94 -13.85
C ASP A 90 14.89 -1.07 -15.15
N LYS A 91 14.90 0.02 -15.91
CA LYS A 91 15.45 0.06 -17.27
C LYS A 91 16.96 -0.20 -17.30
N ARG A 92 17.69 0.15 -16.24
CA ARG A 92 19.15 -0.04 -16.15
C ARG A 92 19.51 -1.53 -16.06
N THR A 93 18.75 -2.26 -15.24
CA THR A 93 18.96 -3.70 -15.06
C THR A 93 18.13 -4.54 -16.01
N GLY A 94 17.12 -3.96 -16.67
CA GLY A 94 16.14 -4.68 -17.49
C GLY A 94 15.19 -5.53 -16.65
N THR A 95 15.09 -5.28 -15.33
CA THR A 95 14.32 -6.11 -14.40
C THR A 95 12.94 -5.49 -14.17
N TYR A 96 11.88 -6.26 -14.40
CA TYR A 96 10.54 -5.87 -14.04
C TYR A 96 10.30 -6.08 -12.53
N ARG A 97 9.89 -5.03 -11.81
CA ARG A 97 9.64 -5.00 -10.38
C ARG A 97 8.14 -4.93 -10.11
N TRP A 98 7.68 -5.77 -9.18
CA TRP A 98 6.29 -5.80 -8.72
C TRP A 98 6.23 -6.05 -7.21
N PHE A 99 5.91 -5.04 -6.41
CA PHE A 99 6.07 -5.05 -4.96
C PHE A 99 5.21 -6.06 -4.18
N PRO A 100 4.05 -6.54 -4.64
CA PRO A 100 3.46 -7.72 -4.02
C PRO A 100 4.35 -8.96 -4.00
N ARG A 101 5.41 -9.01 -4.83
CA ARG A 101 6.50 -10.00 -4.69
C ARG A 101 7.51 -9.52 -3.64
N PRO A 102 7.66 -10.24 -2.50
CA PRO A 102 8.53 -9.80 -1.41
C PRO A 102 9.99 -9.56 -1.81
N TRP A 103 10.53 -10.38 -2.71
CA TRP A 103 11.91 -10.24 -3.19
C TRP A 103 12.14 -8.99 -4.06
N ASP A 104 11.13 -8.53 -4.81
CA ASP A 104 11.24 -7.28 -5.55
C ASP A 104 11.22 -6.08 -4.61
N ALA A 105 10.32 -6.08 -3.62
CA ALA A 105 10.29 -5.05 -2.59
C ALA A 105 11.60 -5.02 -1.79
N ALA A 106 12.12 -6.20 -1.41
CA ALA A 106 13.39 -6.32 -0.69
C ALA A 106 14.59 -5.84 -1.52
N ALA A 107 14.62 -6.15 -2.83
CA ALA A 107 15.69 -5.69 -3.71
C ALA A 107 15.69 -4.17 -3.90
N VAL A 108 14.51 -3.56 -4.03
CA VAL A 108 14.38 -2.09 -4.13
C VAL A 108 14.74 -1.45 -2.79
N GLU A 109 14.29 -2.00 -1.66
CA GLU A 109 14.69 -1.52 -0.34
C GLU A 109 16.21 -1.55 -0.17
N ALA A 110 16.86 -2.66 -0.50
CA ALA A 110 18.30 -2.80 -0.40
C ALA A 110 19.08 -1.79 -1.27
N ALA A 111 18.51 -1.37 -2.40
CA ALA A 111 19.11 -0.37 -3.27
C ALA A 111 19.01 1.07 -2.71
N HIS A 112 18.07 1.34 -1.83
CA HIS A 112 17.81 2.66 -1.23
C HIS A 112 18.24 2.75 0.24
N ALA A 113 18.26 1.63 0.95
CA ALA A 113 18.63 1.57 2.35
C ALA A 113 20.16 1.52 2.50
N HIS A 114 20.77 2.60 2.95
CA HIS A 114 22.17 2.56 3.36
C HIS A 114 22.33 1.98 4.76
N PRO A 115 23.42 1.27 5.05
CA PRO A 115 23.69 0.74 6.39
C PRO A 115 23.55 1.81 7.48
N GLY A 116 22.75 1.52 8.49
CA GLY A 116 22.52 2.45 9.60
C GLY A 116 21.54 3.59 9.34
N GLN A 117 20.94 3.65 8.17
CA GLN A 117 19.88 4.60 7.83
C GLN A 117 18.49 3.97 7.98
N GLY A 118 17.48 4.82 8.07
CA GLY A 118 16.07 4.47 8.23
C GLY A 118 15.47 5.06 9.49
N ILE A 119 14.29 5.68 9.34
CA ILE A 119 13.65 6.40 10.45
C ILE A 119 13.13 5.47 11.55
N VAL A 120 12.95 4.17 11.27
CA VAL A 120 12.37 3.18 12.20
C VAL A 120 13.46 2.30 12.85
N ARG A 121 14.72 2.68 12.74
CA ARG A 121 15.83 1.92 13.32
C ARG A 121 15.65 1.69 14.82
N GLY A 122 15.91 0.48 15.28
CA GLY A 122 15.68 0.06 16.67
C GLY A 122 14.20 -0.21 16.98
N GLY A 123 13.33 -0.10 16.01
CA GLY A 123 11.89 -0.16 16.18
C GLY A 123 11.20 -1.21 15.31
N ARG A 124 9.91 -0.98 15.02
CA ARG A 124 9.07 -1.92 14.26
C ARG A 124 8.19 -1.23 13.23
N THR A 125 7.97 -1.93 12.12
CA THR A 125 7.15 -1.47 10.99
C THR A 125 5.99 -2.43 10.74
N TYR A 126 4.80 -1.86 10.50
CA TYR A 126 3.54 -2.59 10.34
C TYR A 126 2.82 -2.22 9.05
N GLY A 127 2.54 -3.22 8.18
CA GLY A 127 1.69 -3.06 6.99
C GLY A 127 2.27 -2.16 5.89
N CYS A 128 3.59 -2.03 5.83
CA CYS A 128 4.29 -1.16 4.89
C CYS A 128 4.85 -1.93 3.68
N VAL A 129 5.33 -1.18 2.68
CA VAL A 129 6.09 -1.77 1.57
C VAL A 129 7.52 -2.07 2.02
N PHE A 130 8.13 -1.14 2.74
CA PHE A 130 9.51 -1.22 3.22
C PHE A 130 9.60 -1.22 4.74
N GLY A 131 10.73 -1.69 5.27
CA GLY A 131 10.98 -1.79 6.70
C GLY A 131 11.45 -0.51 7.36
N GLY A 132 11.99 0.46 6.60
CA GLY A 132 12.49 1.72 7.15
C GLY A 132 13.65 1.58 8.15
N GLY A 133 14.45 0.51 8.02
CA GLY A 133 15.54 0.20 8.95
C GLY A 133 15.08 -0.44 10.26
N ALA A 134 13.82 -0.88 10.37
CA ALA A 134 13.28 -1.51 11.56
C ALA A 134 13.98 -2.83 11.90
N ASP A 135 14.16 -3.12 13.18
CA ASP A 135 14.73 -4.38 13.67
C ASP A 135 13.77 -5.57 13.44
N ASP A 136 12.46 -5.30 13.46
CA ASP A 136 11.44 -6.29 13.19
C ASP A 136 10.29 -5.68 12.38
N THR A 137 9.63 -6.48 11.56
CA THR A 137 8.57 -6.02 10.67
C THR A 137 7.40 -6.98 10.67
N VAL A 138 6.18 -6.45 10.62
CA VAL A 138 4.95 -7.23 10.61
C VAL A 138 4.16 -6.87 9.35
N LEU A 139 3.89 -7.88 8.50
CA LEU A 139 3.13 -7.71 7.26
C LEU A 139 3.73 -6.62 6.34
N THR A 140 5.05 -6.54 6.28
CA THR A 140 5.81 -5.63 5.41
C THR A 140 6.26 -6.39 4.17
N PHE A 141 5.99 -5.86 2.97
CA PHE A 141 6.24 -6.60 1.72
C PHE A 141 7.70 -7.03 1.57
N ALA A 142 8.65 -6.12 1.74
CA ALA A 142 10.07 -6.42 1.62
C ALA A 142 10.57 -7.51 2.58
N HIS A 143 9.89 -7.72 3.69
CA HIS A 143 10.30 -8.66 4.74
C HIS A 143 9.29 -9.77 5.01
N LEU A 144 8.30 -9.94 4.13
CA LEU A 144 7.20 -10.87 4.33
C LEU A 144 7.66 -12.33 4.52
N LEU A 145 8.80 -12.68 3.94
CA LEU A 145 9.41 -14.02 4.03
C LEU A 145 10.40 -14.18 5.19
N ARG A 146 10.72 -13.11 5.91
CA ARG A 146 11.63 -13.19 7.06
C ARG A 146 10.89 -13.78 8.26
N PRO A 147 11.47 -14.76 8.98
CA PRO A 147 10.86 -15.26 10.21
C PRO A 147 10.82 -14.14 11.25
N HIS A 148 9.66 -13.94 11.86
CA HIS A 148 9.49 -12.94 12.92
C HIS A 148 10.23 -13.36 14.19
N ALA A 149 11.06 -12.48 14.74
CA ALA A 149 11.79 -12.70 15.99
C ALA A 149 10.85 -12.77 17.23
N PHE A 150 9.62 -12.30 17.10
CA PHE A 150 8.63 -12.24 18.17
C PHE A 150 8.37 -13.59 18.85
N TRP A 151 8.30 -14.68 18.06
CA TRP A 151 7.92 -16.01 18.58
C TRP A 151 9.04 -16.74 19.31
N GLY A 152 10.30 -16.37 19.12
CA GLY A 152 11.46 -17.01 19.77
C GLY A 152 11.75 -16.55 21.19
N ARG A 153 11.17 -15.45 21.65
CA ARG A 153 11.48 -14.81 22.94
C ARG A 153 10.43 -15.01 24.02
N VAL A 154 9.38 -15.78 23.72
CA VAL A 154 8.17 -15.82 24.55
C VAL A 154 8.09 -17.14 25.31
N GLY A 155 8.22 -17.12 26.65
CA GLY A 155 8.06 -18.29 27.51
C GLY A 155 6.63 -18.83 27.51
N PHE A 156 6.45 -20.07 28.00
CA PHE A 156 5.17 -20.83 27.95
C PHE A 156 3.95 -20.03 28.47
N ARG A 157 4.12 -19.24 29.54
CA ARG A 157 3.02 -18.40 30.08
C ARG A 157 2.59 -17.29 29.11
N ALA A 158 3.51 -16.80 28.31
CA ALA A 158 3.20 -15.82 27.30
C ALA A 158 2.48 -16.43 26.07
N TRP A 159 2.42 -17.76 25.93
CA TRP A 159 1.58 -18.43 24.93
C TRP A 159 0.09 -18.36 25.23
N VAL A 160 -0.30 -18.35 26.50
CA VAL A 160 -1.71 -18.23 26.90
C VAL A 160 -2.30 -16.89 26.48
N VAL A 161 -1.53 -15.79 26.61
CA VAL A 161 -1.97 -14.45 26.23
C VAL A 161 -2.25 -14.34 24.73
N PRO A 162 -1.35 -14.76 23.83
CA PRO A 162 -1.66 -14.82 22.40
C PRO A 162 -2.85 -15.71 22.06
N CYS A 163 -3.00 -16.85 22.73
CA CYS A 163 -4.16 -17.75 22.51
C CYS A 163 -5.49 -17.10 22.89
N VAL A 164 -5.57 -16.44 24.04
CA VAL A 164 -6.77 -15.71 24.48
C VAL A 164 -7.06 -14.54 23.55
N ILE A 165 -6.03 -13.79 23.17
CA ILE A 165 -6.15 -12.67 22.24
C ILE A 165 -6.57 -13.17 20.86
N LEU A 166 -6.00 -14.28 20.38
CA LEU A 166 -6.36 -14.91 19.12
C LEU A 166 -7.81 -15.39 19.13
N ALA A 167 -8.23 -16.09 20.19
CA ALA A 167 -9.62 -16.54 20.35
C ALA A 167 -10.60 -15.37 20.34
N TRP A 168 -10.30 -14.31 21.09
CA TRP A 168 -11.11 -13.09 21.10
C TRP A 168 -11.11 -12.40 19.72
N LEU A 169 -9.95 -12.34 19.06
CA LEU A 169 -9.81 -11.78 17.70
C LEU A 169 -10.64 -12.61 16.71
N VAL A 170 -10.55 -13.94 16.75
CA VAL A 170 -11.33 -14.84 15.89
C VAL A 170 -12.81 -14.63 16.12
N ALA A 171 -13.28 -14.62 17.37
CA ALA A 171 -14.70 -14.38 17.69
C ALA A 171 -15.18 -13.02 17.17
N LYS A 172 -14.42 -11.95 17.44
CA LYS A 172 -14.72 -10.61 16.93
C LYS A 172 -14.75 -10.57 15.41
N MET A 173 -13.77 -11.20 14.77
CA MET A 173 -13.67 -11.21 13.31
C MET A 173 -14.76 -12.06 12.66
N SER A 174 -15.21 -13.13 13.32
CA SER A 174 -16.37 -13.91 12.85
C SER A 174 -17.64 -13.06 12.82
N VAL A 175 -17.87 -12.24 13.85
CA VAL A 175 -19.00 -11.28 13.87
C VAL A 175 -18.89 -10.25 12.76
N VAL A 176 -17.70 -9.66 12.56
CA VAL A 176 -17.46 -8.69 11.48
C VAL A 176 -17.65 -9.34 10.11
N THR A 177 -17.15 -10.56 9.93
CA THR A 177 -17.30 -11.34 8.69
C THR A 177 -18.77 -11.61 8.38
N LEU A 178 -19.52 -12.06 9.36
CA LEU A 178 -20.96 -12.30 9.22
C LEU A 178 -21.70 -11.02 8.83
N TRP A 179 -21.38 -9.90 9.49
CA TRP A 179 -21.98 -8.61 9.18
C TRP A 179 -21.68 -8.15 7.75
N GLU A 180 -20.43 -8.22 7.30
CA GLU A 180 -20.03 -7.85 5.94
C GLU A 180 -20.67 -8.77 4.89
N LEU A 181 -20.82 -10.07 5.20
CA LEU A 181 -21.49 -11.02 4.34
C LEU A 181 -22.99 -10.68 4.19
N LEU A 182 -23.66 -10.36 5.28
CA LEU A 182 -25.06 -9.96 5.29
C LEU A 182 -25.26 -8.63 4.55
N ASP A 183 -24.36 -7.67 4.75
CA ASP A 183 -24.40 -6.38 4.03
C ASP A 183 -24.12 -6.57 2.52
N TRP A 184 -23.17 -7.45 2.15
CA TRP A 184 -22.94 -7.83 0.76
C TRP A 184 -24.17 -8.50 0.14
N LEU A 185 -24.77 -9.47 0.84
CA LEU A 185 -25.97 -10.18 0.38
C LEU A 185 -27.13 -9.19 0.18
N GLY A 186 -27.37 -8.29 1.13
CA GLY A 186 -28.37 -7.26 1.03
C GLY A 186 -28.15 -6.29 -0.15
N ARG A 187 -26.89 -5.96 -0.48
CA ARG A 187 -26.55 -5.18 -1.66
C ARG A 187 -26.73 -6.00 -2.94
N ALA A 188 -26.35 -7.26 -2.95
CA ALA A 188 -26.51 -8.15 -4.08
C ALA A 188 -27.99 -8.32 -4.46
N LEU A 189 -28.85 -8.58 -3.48
CA LEU A 189 -30.31 -8.69 -3.67
C LEU A 189 -30.91 -7.39 -4.22
N ARG A 190 -30.54 -6.22 -3.64
CA ARG A 190 -31.00 -4.91 -4.14
C ARG A 190 -30.48 -4.60 -5.54
N SER A 191 -29.24 -4.97 -5.86
CA SER A 191 -28.68 -4.76 -7.19
C SER A 191 -29.36 -5.66 -8.23
N PHE A 192 -29.67 -6.89 -7.86
CA PHE A 192 -30.42 -7.82 -8.69
C PHE A 192 -31.83 -7.29 -9.00
N SER A 193 -32.55 -6.82 -7.98
CA SER A 193 -33.89 -6.24 -8.14
C SER A 193 -33.91 -4.94 -8.98
N LEU A 194 -32.79 -4.22 -9.05
CA LEU A 194 -32.63 -2.97 -9.81
C LEU A 194 -31.94 -3.16 -11.17
N GLY A 195 -31.65 -4.39 -11.59
CA GLY A 195 -30.92 -4.68 -12.84
C GLY A 195 -29.50 -4.14 -12.89
N ARG A 196 -28.89 -3.84 -11.73
CA ARG A 196 -27.53 -3.29 -11.62
C ARG A 196 -26.50 -4.39 -11.41
N ARG A 197 -25.27 -4.18 -11.89
CA ARG A 197 -24.16 -5.14 -11.66
C ARG A 197 -23.87 -5.28 -10.17
N VAL A 198 -23.87 -6.53 -9.70
CA VAL A 198 -23.53 -6.88 -8.31
C VAL A 198 -22.01 -6.65 -8.09
N THR A 199 -21.65 -6.04 -6.96
CA THR A 199 -20.24 -5.96 -6.53
C THR A 199 -19.67 -7.38 -6.40
N SER A 200 -18.48 -7.60 -6.96
CA SER A 200 -17.83 -8.90 -6.93
C SER A 200 -17.65 -9.39 -5.49
N PHE A 201 -17.98 -10.65 -5.23
CA PHE A 201 -17.73 -11.32 -3.94
C PHE A 201 -16.26 -11.21 -3.53
N ARG A 202 -15.35 -11.33 -4.50
CA ARG A 202 -13.90 -11.15 -4.27
C ARG A 202 -13.57 -9.78 -3.66
N GLN A 203 -14.15 -8.69 -4.16
CA GLN A 203 -13.94 -7.35 -3.61
C GLN A 203 -14.47 -7.22 -2.17
N ALA A 204 -15.60 -7.88 -1.85
CA ALA A 204 -16.12 -7.91 -0.50
C ALA A 204 -15.17 -8.65 0.45
N VAL A 205 -14.63 -9.79 0.03
CA VAL A 205 -13.64 -10.57 0.78
C VAL A 205 -12.35 -9.78 0.98
N THR A 206 -11.82 -9.13 -0.07
CA THR A 206 -10.60 -8.31 0.05
C THR A 206 -10.79 -7.17 1.06
N ARG A 207 -11.92 -6.46 1.01
CA ARG A 207 -12.23 -5.40 2.00
C ARG A 207 -12.33 -5.94 3.42
N LEU A 208 -12.91 -7.11 3.59
CA LEU A 208 -13.02 -7.76 4.89
C LEU A 208 -11.63 -8.13 5.44
N LEU A 209 -10.81 -8.77 4.62
CA LEU A 209 -9.47 -9.20 5.02
C LEU A 209 -8.58 -8.01 5.32
N VAL A 210 -8.52 -7.04 4.42
CA VAL A 210 -7.67 -5.86 4.56
C VAL A 210 -8.25 -4.89 5.60
N GLY A 211 -9.52 -4.52 5.48
CA GLY A 211 -10.16 -3.52 6.33
C GLY A 211 -10.59 -4.00 7.72
N GLY A 212 -10.75 -5.30 7.90
CA GLY A 212 -11.12 -5.89 9.17
C GLY A 212 -9.93 -6.54 9.88
N TRP A 213 -9.49 -7.66 9.33
CA TRP A 213 -8.48 -8.52 9.96
C TRP A 213 -7.12 -7.86 10.07
N LEU A 214 -6.60 -7.32 8.97
CA LEU A 214 -5.28 -6.70 8.92
C LEU A 214 -5.18 -5.53 9.91
N ARG A 215 -6.15 -4.61 9.89
CA ARG A 215 -6.19 -3.47 10.81
C ARG A 215 -6.19 -3.90 12.27
N GLU A 216 -6.99 -4.91 12.65
CA GLU A 216 -7.07 -5.36 14.03
C GLU A 216 -5.76 -6.02 14.48
N LEU A 217 -5.14 -6.85 13.63
CA LEU A 217 -3.83 -7.47 13.89
C LEU A 217 -2.75 -6.41 14.08
N ILE A 218 -2.67 -5.46 13.17
CA ILE A 218 -1.73 -4.32 13.26
C ILE A 218 -1.98 -3.55 14.56
N THR A 219 -3.23 -3.17 14.85
CA THR A 219 -3.54 -2.39 16.06
C THR A 219 -3.17 -3.15 17.34
N LEU A 220 -3.34 -4.47 17.35
CA LEU A 220 -2.96 -5.31 18.47
C LEU A 220 -1.43 -5.36 18.64
N GLY A 221 -0.70 -5.65 17.55
CA GLY A 221 0.78 -5.69 17.58
C GLY A 221 1.37 -4.38 18.07
N VAL A 222 0.93 -3.27 17.51
CA VAL A 222 1.36 -1.92 17.92
C VAL A 222 1.00 -1.63 19.38
N THR A 223 -0.16 -2.10 19.86
CA THR A 223 -0.53 -1.95 21.27
C THR A 223 0.47 -2.66 22.18
N VAL A 224 0.87 -3.88 21.84
CA VAL A 224 1.88 -4.64 22.59
C VAL A 224 3.20 -3.90 22.61
N ASP A 225 3.63 -3.37 21.47
CA ASP A 225 4.90 -2.64 21.34
C ASP A 225 4.92 -1.31 22.10
N LEU A 226 3.79 -0.60 22.13
CA LEU A 226 3.66 0.61 22.95
C LEU A 226 3.82 0.30 24.43
N TYR A 227 3.25 -0.81 24.92
CA TYR A 227 3.48 -1.26 26.30
C TYR A 227 4.91 -1.72 26.55
N ALA A 228 5.55 -2.33 25.55
CA ALA A 228 6.94 -2.75 25.63
C ALA A 228 7.94 -1.59 25.50
N GLY A 229 7.49 -0.38 25.18
CA GLY A 229 8.34 0.79 25.02
C GLY A 229 9.25 0.74 23.78
N VAL A 230 8.80 0.11 22.69
CA VAL A 230 9.57 0.07 21.43
C VAL A 230 9.83 1.50 20.93
N PRO A 231 11.08 1.90 20.64
CA PRO A 231 11.44 3.31 20.48
C PRO A 231 10.85 3.99 19.23
N ALA A 232 10.70 3.26 18.13
CA ALA A 232 10.22 3.78 16.86
C ALA A 232 9.19 2.83 16.25
N LEU A 233 8.02 3.35 15.92
CA LEU A 233 6.95 2.56 15.31
C LEU A 233 6.45 3.25 14.04
N TYR A 234 6.31 2.49 12.97
CA TYR A 234 5.65 2.96 11.75
C TYR A 234 4.50 2.02 11.38
N VAL A 235 3.32 2.58 11.24
CA VAL A 235 2.07 1.82 11.06
C VAL A 235 1.34 2.35 9.82
N ASN A 236 1.07 1.49 8.86
CA ASN A 236 0.28 1.85 7.69
C ASN A 236 -1.09 1.17 7.71
N PHE A 237 -2.16 1.97 7.73
CA PHE A 237 -3.53 1.52 7.57
C PHE A 237 -4.00 1.74 6.14
N VAL A 238 -4.22 0.66 5.41
CA VAL A 238 -4.61 0.68 3.99
C VAL A 238 -6.11 0.54 3.74
N ASP A 239 -6.90 0.40 4.78
CA ASP A 239 -8.35 0.12 4.73
C ASP A 239 -9.13 1.12 3.88
N TYR A 240 -8.86 2.42 4.12
CA TYR A 240 -9.55 3.50 3.42
C TYR A 240 -9.16 3.49 1.94
N ASP A 241 -7.88 3.35 1.65
CA ASP A 241 -7.33 3.35 0.31
C ASP A 241 -7.95 2.24 -0.56
N VAL A 242 -7.95 1.00 -0.06
CA VAL A 242 -8.55 -0.15 -0.75
C VAL A 242 -10.05 0.07 -1.02
N ALA A 243 -10.78 0.57 -0.03
CA ALA A 243 -12.21 0.83 -0.21
C ALA A 243 -12.48 2.00 -1.17
N ALA A 244 -11.62 3.02 -1.17
CA ALA A 244 -11.73 4.18 -2.02
C ALA A 244 -11.36 3.88 -3.49
N HIS A 245 -10.39 3.00 -3.74
CA HIS A 245 -10.09 2.48 -5.08
C HIS A 245 -11.27 1.76 -5.71
N ASP A 246 -11.96 0.90 -4.93
CA ASP A 246 -13.07 0.10 -5.44
C ASP A 246 -14.35 0.93 -5.68
N LEU A 247 -14.66 1.86 -4.80
CA LEU A 247 -15.98 2.47 -4.68
C LEU A 247 -15.97 4.00 -4.82
N GLY A 248 -14.78 4.58 -4.80
CA GLY A 248 -14.56 6.02 -4.76
C GLY A 248 -14.38 6.57 -3.34
N PRO A 249 -13.60 7.66 -3.20
CA PRO A 249 -13.17 8.18 -1.90
C PRO A 249 -14.30 8.69 -1.00
N ARG A 250 -15.41 9.15 -1.60
CA ARG A 250 -16.60 9.64 -0.88
C ARG A 250 -17.67 8.61 -0.61
N HIS A 251 -17.47 7.38 -1.08
CA HIS A 251 -18.44 6.32 -0.88
C HIS A 251 -18.58 5.96 0.60
N ALA A 252 -19.81 5.64 1.03
CA ALA A 252 -20.09 5.36 2.44
C ALA A 252 -19.25 4.20 3.02
N ALA A 253 -18.89 3.20 2.21
CA ALA A 253 -18.02 2.12 2.65
C ALA A 253 -16.58 2.58 2.89
N ALA A 254 -16.01 3.45 2.03
CA ALA A 254 -14.70 4.05 2.24
C ALA A 254 -14.69 4.92 3.50
N MET A 255 -15.72 5.72 3.72
CA MET A 255 -15.89 6.50 4.94
C MET A 255 -16.02 5.62 6.20
N ARG A 256 -16.69 4.46 6.10
CA ARG A 256 -16.76 3.50 7.22
C ARG A 256 -15.40 2.85 7.49
N ALA A 257 -14.60 2.56 6.46
CA ALA A 257 -13.23 2.09 6.62
C ALA A 257 -12.38 3.13 7.36
N LEU A 258 -12.45 4.41 6.95
CA LEU A 258 -11.77 5.51 7.64
C LEU A 258 -12.21 5.65 9.11
N ARG A 259 -13.51 5.44 9.40
CA ARG A 259 -14.00 5.39 10.79
C ARG A 259 -13.40 4.22 11.57
N GLY A 260 -13.12 3.09 10.90
CA GLY A 260 -12.41 1.97 11.49
C GLY A 260 -10.98 2.34 11.90
N VAL A 261 -10.26 3.02 11.01
CA VAL A 261 -8.91 3.55 11.27
C VAL A 261 -8.92 4.57 12.43
N ASP A 262 -9.86 5.51 12.44
CA ASP A 262 -10.03 6.48 13.54
C ASP A 262 -10.22 5.80 14.91
N ARG A 263 -10.99 4.70 14.96
CA ARG A 263 -11.16 3.91 16.19
C ARG A 263 -9.84 3.24 16.63
N SER A 264 -9.06 2.75 15.67
CA SER A 264 -7.74 2.16 15.95
C SER A 264 -6.78 3.22 16.49
N ILE A 265 -6.70 4.39 15.86
CA ILE A 265 -5.94 5.54 16.37
C ILE A 265 -6.39 5.89 17.79
N GLY A 266 -7.70 5.93 18.05
CA GLY A 266 -8.22 6.18 19.40
C GLY A 266 -7.81 5.13 20.44
N ARG A 267 -7.61 3.87 20.04
CA ARG A 267 -7.06 2.83 20.91
C ARG A 267 -5.58 3.09 21.19
N LEU A 268 -4.78 3.38 20.17
CA LEU A 268 -3.34 3.67 20.32
C LEU A 268 -3.11 4.91 21.20
N VAL A 269 -3.85 5.99 20.99
CA VAL A 269 -3.79 7.20 21.84
C VAL A 269 -4.11 6.88 23.30
N ARG A 270 -5.10 6.02 23.57
CA ARG A 270 -5.37 5.59 24.96
C ARG A 270 -4.23 4.80 25.57
N VAL A 271 -3.54 3.97 24.79
CA VAL A 271 -2.37 3.23 25.27
C VAL A 271 -1.22 4.19 25.55
N ILE A 272 -0.89 5.09 24.64
CA ILE A 272 0.16 6.12 24.83
C ILE A 272 -0.07 6.89 26.14
N ARG A 273 -1.32 7.28 26.42
CA ARG A 273 -1.67 7.97 27.67
C ARG A 273 -1.54 7.11 28.94
N ARG A 274 -1.52 5.77 28.79
CA ARG A 274 -1.35 4.84 29.92
C ARG A 274 0.09 4.48 30.23
N VAL A 275 0.98 4.82 29.31
CA VAL A 275 2.43 4.61 29.44
C VAL A 275 3.18 5.95 29.26
N PRO A 276 2.84 6.99 30.08
CA PRO A 276 3.42 8.32 29.93
C PRO A 276 4.94 8.32 30.13
N GLU A 277 5.46 7.35 30.88
CA GLU A 277 6.89 7.12 31.12
C GLU A 277 7.67 6.81 29.84
N HIS A 278 6.99 6.33 28.80
CA HIS A 278 7.65 6.06 27.53
C HIS A 278 7.79 7.30 26.63
N GLY A 279 7.04 8.38 26.87
CA GLY A 279 7.20 9.65 26.18
C GLY A 279 7.05 9.59 24.67
N TYR A 280 5.96 8.96 24.17
CA TYR A 280 5.71 8.82 22.73
C TYR A 280 5.21 10.10 22.07
N ASP A 281 5.90 10.55 21.04
CA ASP A 281 5.41 11.53 20.09
C ASP A 281 4.54 10.81 19.01
N LEU A 282 3.34 11.32 18.73
CA LEU A 282 2.42 10.76 17.76
C LEU A 282 2.39 11.61 16.47
N PHE A 283 2.77 11.02 15.36
CA PHE A 283 2.63 11.59 14.03
C PHE A 283 1.54 10.83 13.25
N ILE A 284 0.62 11.57 12.61
CA ILE A 284 -0.39 11.00 11.74
C ILE A 284 -0.26 11.67 10.39
N LEU A 285 -0.11 10.86 9.34
CA LEU A 285 0.12 11.38 7.98
C LEU A 285 -0.67 10.57 6.95
N SER A 286 -0.73 11.08 5.74
CA SER A 286 -1.15 10.35 4.55
C SER A 286 -0.10 10.51 3.45
N ASP A 287 0.08 9.46 2.69
CA ASP A 287 1.05 9.40 1.59
C ASP A 287 0.55 10.08 0.31
N HIS A 288 -0.74 9.98 0.03
CA HIS A 288 -1.39 10.60 -1.12
C HIS A 288 -2.88 10.82 -0.84
N GLY A 289 -3.55 11.43 -1.79
CA GLY A 289 -5.01 11.49 -1.84
C GLY A 289 -5.56 10.56 -2.90
N GLN A 290 -6.88 10.55 -3.02
CA GLN A 290 -7.60 9.90 -4.11
C GLN A 290 -8.67 10.82 -4.68
N ILE A 291 -8.87 10.74 -5.99
CA ILE A 291 -9.97 11.38 -6.70
C ILE A 291 -10.88 10.30 -7.28
N ARG A 292 -12.12 10.66 -7.54
CA ARG A 292 -13.03 9.78 -8.28
C ARG A 292 -12.49 9.66 -9.71
N SER A 293 -12.19 8.45 -10.12
CA SER A 293 -11.73 8.14 -11.48
C SER A 293 -12.76 7.32 -12.23
N VAL A 294 -12.66 7.35 -13.55
CA VAL A 294 -13.43 6.53 -14.48
C VAL A 294 -12.46 5.54 -15.12
N ARG A 295 -12.89 4.33 -15.38
CA ARG A 295 -12.01 3.35 -16.02
C ARG A 295 -11.62 3.83 -17.42
N PHE A 296 -10.36 3.64 -17.79
CA PHE A 296 -9.83 4.07 -19.07
C PHE A 296 -10.73 3.63 -20.25
N ARG A 297 -11.13 2.37 -20.27
CA ARG A 297 -12.02 1.83 -21.32
C ARG A 297 -13.41 2.46 -21.38
N ASP A 298 -13.89 3.05 -20.29
CA ASP A 298 -15.20 3.72 -20.27
C ASP A 298 -15.11 5.10 -20.96
N VAL A 299 -13.90 5.63 -21.14
CA VAL A 299 -13.60 6.89 -21.85
C VAL A 299 -13.06 6.62 -23.25
N ALA A 300 -12.15 5.67 -23.40
CA ALA A 300 -11.43 5.36 -24.64
C ALA A 300 -12.07 4.24 -25.48
N GLY A 301 -13.25 3.71 -25.07
CA GLY A 301 -13.92 2.60 -25.73
C GLY A 301 -13.17 1.27 -25.55
N GLU A 302 -13.13 0.44 -26.58
CA GLU A 302 -12.48 -0.88 -26.51
C GLU A 302 -10.95 -0.83 -26.57
N THR A 303 -10.36 0.34 -26.82
CA THR A 303 -8.91 0.49 -26.92
C THR A 303 -8.26 0.26 -25.57
N SER A 304 -7.24 -0.59 -25.51
CA SER A 304 -6.43 -0.77 -24.31
C SER A 304 -5.55 0.46 -24.05
N VAL A 305 -5.14 0.66 -22.77
CA VAL A 305 -4.22 1.72 -22.41
C VAL A 305 -2.93 1.66 -23.24
N ALA A 306 -2.36 0.47 -23.40
CA ALA A 306 -1.17 0.26 -24.20
C ALA A 306 -1.39 0.57 -25.69
N GLY A 307 -2.54 0.13 -26.23
CA GLY A 307 -2.92 0.43 -27.63
C GLY A 307 -3.08 1.93 -27.88
N ALA A 308 -3.73 2.65 -26.98
CA ALA A 308 -3.86 4.10 -27.07
C ALA A 308 -2.49 4.82 -27.05
N ILE A 309 -1.60 4.40 -26.15
CA ILE A 309 -0.25 4.95 -26.07
C ILE A 309 0.53 4.65 -27.35
N LEU A 310 0.51 3.39 -27.82
CA LEU A 310 1.17 3.01 -29.08
C LEU A 310 0.67 3.84 -30.26
N GLY A 311 -0.65 4.08 -30.36
CA GLY A 311 -1.23 4.97 -31.35
C GLY A 311 -0.69 6.41 -31.27
N CYS A 312 -0.49 6.94 -30.07
CA CYS A 312 0.11 8.24 -29.87
C CYS A 312 1.60 8.30 -30.32
N PHE A 313 2.30 7.17 -30.29
CA PHE A 313 3.66 7.04 -30.81
C PHE A 313 3.71 6.69 -32.31
N GLY A 314 2.56 6.67 -33.01
CA GLY A 314 2.50 6.40 -34.44
C GLY A 314 2.57 4.92 -34.82
N HIS A 315 2.40 4.01 -33.86
CA HIS A 315 2.29 2.59 -34.13
C HIS A 315 0.82 2.22 -34.37
N ASP A 316 0.61 1.26 -35.27
CA ASP A 316 -0.72 0.66 -35.42
C ASP A 316 -1.14 0.08 -34.07
N GLY A 317 -2.22 0.58 -33.51
CA GLY A 317 -2.69 0.26 -32.14
C GLY A 317 -3.05 -1.20 -31.90
N THR A 318 -2.81 -2.07 -32.89
CA THR A 318 -2.86 -3.52 -32.75
C THR A 318 -1.68 -3.98 -31.89
N VAL A 319 -1.94 -4.20 -30.60
CA VAL A 319 -0.97 -4.77 -29.68
C VAL A 319 -0.65 -6.19 -30.14
N ARG A 320 0.39 -6.35 -30.95
CA ARG A 320 1.08 -7.62 -31.12
C ARG A 320 2.20 -7.66 -30.09
N PRO A 321 2.06 -8.44 -28.99
CA PRO A 321 3.16 -8.61 -28.04
C PRO A 321 4.36 -9.12 -28.84
N ASP A 322 5.52 -8.52 -28.61
CA ASP A 322 6.76 -9.08 -29.15
C ASP A 322 6.93 -10.49 -28.58
N SER A 323 6.65 -11.49 -29.40
CA SER A 323 6.64 -12.90 -28.99
C SER A 323 8.02 -13.41 -28.54
N SER A 324 9.08 -12.71 -28.89
CA SER A 324 10.44 -13.02 -28.45
C SER A 324 10.70 -12.62 -26.98
N ARG A 325 9.92 -11.67 -26.47
CA ARG A 325 9.97 -11.18 -25.08
C ARG A 325 8.65 -11.36 -24.33
N ALA A 326 7.59 -11.76 -25.05
CA ALA A 326 6.29 -11.97 -24.45
C ALA A 326 6.28 -13.24 -23.59
N PRO A 327 5.73 -13.16 -22.39
CA PRO A 327 5.43 -14.33 -21.59
C PRO A 327 4.37 -15.19 -22.29
N ALA A 328 4.58 -16.53 -22.30
CA ALA A 328 3.53 -17.46 -22.70
C ALA A 328 2.35 -17.33 -21.74
N THR A 329 1.15 -17.19 -22.32
CA THR A 329 -0.15 -17.23 -21.67
C THR A 329 -0.38 -16.26 -20.49
N SER A 330 -0.81 -15.03 -20.79
CA SER A 330 -1.65 -14.28 -19.88
C SER A 330 -3.06 -14.87 -19.95
N THR A 331 -3.48 -15.65 -18.99
CA THR A 331 -4.90 -15.78 -18.71
C THR A 331 -5.35 -14.44 -18.16
N ALA A 332 -6.25 -13.78 -18.90
CA ALA A 332 -6.75 -12.44 -18.62
C ALA A 332 -7.68 -12.37 -17.39
N ASP A 333 -7.49 -13.20 -16.40
CA ASP A 333 -8.27 -13.20 -15.18
C ASP A 333 -7.38 -12.78 -14.00
N GLY A 334 -7.53 -11.51 -13.65
CA GLY A 334 -6.83 -10.85 -12.55
C GLY A 334 -7.11 -11.41 -11.17
N THR A 335 -6.83 -12.66 -10.94
CA THR A 335 -6.93 -13.33 -9.65
C THR A 335 -5.56 -13.65 -9.08
N ASP A 336 -4.75 -12.63 -8.83
CA ASP A 336 -3.66 -12.85 -7.89
C ASP A 336 -4.17 -12.54 -6.51
N VAL A 337 -4.51 -13.59 -5.86
CA VAL A 337 -4.54 -13.63 -4.41
C VAL A 337 -3.12 -13.29 -3.98
N VAL A 338 -2.91 -12.06 -3.52
CA VAL A 338 -1.82 -11.81 -2.59
C VAL A 338 -1.98 -12.89 -1.54
N PRO A 339 -1.01 -13.80 -1.32
CA PRO A 339 -1.16 -14.78 -0.27
C PRO A 339 -1.23 -14.02 1.05
N LEU A 340 -2.43 -13.72 1.51
CA LEU A 340 -2.75 -13.12 2.80
C LEU A 340 -2.49 -14.10 3.95
N MET A 341 -1.60 -15.05 3.74
CA MET A 341 -1.32 -16.08 4.72
C MET A 341 0.12 -16.12 5.20
N PRO A 342 0.55 -15.18 6.04
CA PRO A 342 1.53 -15.52 7.06
C PRO A 342 0.85 -15.65 8.44
N LEU A 343 -0.37 -16.19 8.51
CA LEU A 343 -1.05 -16.38 9.81
C LEU A 343 -0.65 -17.67 10.53
N TRP A 344 0.25 -18.48 9.95
CA TRP A 344 0.61 -19.76 10.56
C TRP A 344 2.12 -19.88 10.78
N PRO A 345 2.60 -19.79 12.04
CA PRO A 345 4.03 -19.90 12.36
C PRO A 345 4.57 -21.34 12.30
N PHE A 346 3.78 -22.34 11.90
CA PHE A 346 4.09 -23.75 12.14
C PHE A 346 4.59 -24.52 10.92
N THR A 347 4.85 -23.93 9.78
CA THR A 347 5.24 -24.71 8.61
C THR A 347 6.64 -24.38 8.09
N ARG A 348 7.63 -25.17 8.52
CA ARG A 348 8.88 -25.38 7.76
C ARG A 348 8.60 -25.84 6.30
N GLY A 349 7.39 -26.29 5.99
CA GLY A 349 6.91 -26.63 4.66
C GLY A 349 6.56 -25.44 3.78
N TRP A 350 6.39 -24.26 4.33
CA TRP A 350 5.96 -23.06 3.59
C TRP A 350 7.03 -22.57 2.61
N GLN A 351 8.30 -22.65 2.98
CA GLN A 351 9.41 -22.31 2.09
C GLN A 351 9.44 -23.21 0.84
N ARG A 352 9.04 -24.46 0.95
CA ARG A 352 8.89 -25.37 -0.20
C ARG A 352 7.71 -25.03 -1.10
N ASN A 353 6.60 -24.57 -0.54
CA ASN A 353 5.42 -24.18 -1.31
C ASN A 353 5.57 -22.80 -1.97
N LEU A 354 6.41 -21.92 -1.41
CA LEU A 354 6.78 -20.65 -2.06
C LEU A 354 7.72 -20.87 -3.25
N ALA A 355 8.57 -21.87 -3.23
CA ALA A 355 9.37 -22.28 -4.39
C ALA A 355 8.50 -22.72 -5.59
N VAL A 356 7.28 -23.15 -5.36
CA VAL A 356 6.30 -23.44 -6.43
C VAL A 356 5.69 -22.17 -7.03
N VAL A 357 5.68 -21.06 -6.28
CA VAL A 357 5.30 -19.73 -6.77
C VAL A 357 6.46 -19.04 -7.53
N GLU A 358 7.66 -19.58 -7.47
CA GLU A 358 8.83 -19.17 -8.28
C GLU A 358 8.74 -19.50 -9.76
N ARG A 359 7.62 -20.04 -10.24
CA ARG A 359 7.36 -19.99 -11.68
C ARG A 359 7.37 -18.52 -12.07
N PRO A 360 8.13 -18.16 -13.12
CA PRO A 360 8.27 -16.77 -13.51
C PRO A 360 6.88 -16.15 -13.67
N VAL A 361 6.46 -15.38 -12.68
CA VAL A 361 5.35 -14.42 -12.86
C VAL A 361 5.90 -13.44 -13.87
N ARG A 362 5.59 -13.71 -15.12
CA ARG A 362 6.01 -12.93 -16.26
C ARG A 362 5.41 -11.55 -16.09
N GLU A 363 6.09 -10.55 -16.60
CA GLU A 363 5.77 -9.13 -16.70
C GLU A 363 4.28 -8.92 -16.95
N ARG A 364 3.50 -8.93 -15.90
CA ARG A 364 2.07 -9.23 -15.91
C ARG A 364 1.23 -8.25 -16.70
N ASN A 365 1.62 -6.97 -16.60
CA ASN A 365 0.92 -5.87 -17.24
C ASN A 365 1.76 -5.13 -18.26
N ALA A 366 3.04 -5.48 -18.39
CA ALA A 366 3.93 -4.83 -19.33
C ALA A 366 3.60 -5.25 -20.77
N VAL A 367 3.46 -4.28 -21.65
CA VAL A 367 3.30 -4.46 -23.09
C VAL A 367 4.55 -4.01 -23.80
N TRP A 368 5.17 -4.92 -24.54
CA TRP A 368 6.35 -4.66 -25.34
C TRP A 368 5.94 -4.60 -26.82
N ALA A 369 6.03 -3.42 -27.42
CA ALA A 369 5.73 -3.23 -28.82
C ALA A 369 6.37 -1.95 -29.36
N GLY A 370 6.75 -1.93 -30.62
CA GLY A 370 7.26 -0.73 -31.30
C GLY A 370 8.51 -0.10 -30.67
N GLY A 371 9.36 -0.90 -30.03
CA GLY A 371 10.53 -0.37 -29.30
C GLY A 371 10.18 0.30 -27.96
N LEU A 372 8.94 0.19 -27.52
CA LEU A 372 8.44 0.69 -26.24
C LEU A 372 8.17 -0.46 -25.27
N CYS A 373 8.32 -0.19 -23.98
CA CYS A 373 7.75 -0.99 -22.91
C CYS A 373 6.76 -0.11 -22.14
N ILE A 374 5.51 -0.52 -22.09
CA ILE A 374 4.41 0.21 -21.45
C ILE A 374 3.97 -0.59 -20.23
N VAL A 375 4.07 0.02 -19.06
CA VAL A 375 3.74 -0.61 -17.77
C VAL A 375 2.63 0.17 -17.09
N PRO A 376 1.36 -0.26 -17.22
CA PRO A 376 0.25 0.29 -16.44
C PRO A 376 0.41 -0.07 -14.95
N ALA A 377 0.33 0.93 -14.08
CA ALA A 377 0.49 0.77 -12.63
C ALA A 377 -0.60 1.55 -11.89
N GLY A 378 -1.80 1.01 -11.84
CA GLY A 378 -2.98 1.69 -11.30
C GLY A 378 -3.41 2.89 -12.16
N PRO A 379 -3.49 4.10 -11.58
CA PRO A 379 -3.83 5.31 -12.34
C PRO A 379 -2.65 5.86 -13.18
N ASN A 380 -1.46 5.36 -12.95
CA ASN A 380 -0.24 5.77 -13.64
C ASN A 380 0.12 4.77 -14.73
N VAL A 381 0.80 5.26 -15.76
CA VAL A 381 1.39 4.40 -16.79
C VAL A 381 2.83 4.86 -17.03
N ASN A 382 3.76 3.94 -16.89
CA ASN A 382 5.17 4.18 -17.18
C ASN A 382 5.47 3.75 -18.62
N VAL A 383 6.01 4.65 -19.41
CA VAL A 383 6.40 4.40 -20.80
C VAL A 383 7.91 4.47 -20.93
N TYR A 384 8.51 3.37 -21.38
CA TYR A 384 9.95 3.24 -21.54
C TYR A 384 10.29 3.11 -23.02
N LEU A 385 11.18 3.97 -23.51
CA LEU A 385 11.78 3.86 -24.81
C LEU A 385 12.99 2.92 -24.70
N MET A 386 12.97 1.79 -25.40
CA MET A 386 13.88 0.67 -25.15
C MET A 386 15.14 0.67 -26.01
N HIS A 387 15.36 1.71 -26.78
CA HIS A 387 16.58 1.88 -27.59
C HIS A 387 17.83 2.30 -26.79
N THR A 388 17.65 2.77 -25.56
CA THR A 388 18.72 3.12 -24.63
C THR A 388 18.39 2.63 -23.22
N LYS A 389 19.39 2.47 -22.37
CA LYS A 389 19.20 2.19 -20.92
C LYS A 389 19.03 3.46 -20.10
N GLU A 390 19.40 4.60 -20.64
CA GLU A 390 19.33 5.89 -19.98
C GLU A 390 17.90 6.48 -19.99
N ARG A 391 17.70 7.53 -19.20
CA ARG A 391 16.48 8.32 -19.26
C ARG A 391 16.45 9.13 -20.54
N VAL A 392 15.31 9.10 -21.22
CA VAL A 392 15.11 9.81 -22.49
C VAL A 392 14.52 11.18 -22.20
N LEU A 393 15.06 12.22 -22.82
CA LEU A 393 14.55 13.58 -22.68
C LEU A 393 13.38 13.83 -23.65
N ALA A 394 12.57 14.84 -23.36
CA ALA A 394 11.41 15.21 -24.14
C ALA A 394 11.82 15.58 -25.60
N GLU A 395 12.94 16.26 -25.76
CA GLU A 395 13.49 16.62 -27.06
C GLU A 395 13.84 15.39 -27.91
N GLU A 396 14.39 14.36 -27.29
CA GLU A 396 14.70 13.10 -27.95
C GLU A 396 13.43 12.32 -28.30
N ILE A 397 12.42 12.36 -27.41
CA ILE A 397 11.09 11.76 -27.66
C ILE A 397 10.48 12.42 -28.91
N GLU A 398 10.47 13.74 -28.97
CA GLU A 398 9.91 14.49 -30.11
C GLU A 398 10.71 14.30 -31.40
N SER A 399 12.03 14.21 -31.32
CA SER A 399 12.87 13.92 -32.48
C SER A 399 12.59 12.55 -33.08
N ARG A 400 12.36 11.53 -32.23
CA ARG A 400 12.14 10.15 -32.66
C ARG A 400 10.69 9.84 -32.99
N TYR A 401 9.76 10.49 -32.32
CA TYR A 401 8.32 10.31 -32.45
C TYR A 401 7.61 11.67 -32.50
N PRO A 402 7.73 12.40 -33.64
CA PRO A 402 7.20 13.75 -33.75
C PRO A 402 5.74 13.87 -33.36
N GLY A 403 5.43 14.80 -32.44
CA GLY A 403 4.10 15.07 -31.94
C GLY A 403 3.53 14.01 -30.96
N ALA A 404 4.34 13.07 -30.49
CA ALA A 404 3.87 12.03 -29.58
C ALA A 404 3.40 12.61 -28.24
N LEU A 405 4.15 13.53 -27.64
CA LEU A 405 3.80 14.16 -26.37
C LEU A 405 2.53 15.02 -26.50
N ASP A 406 2.35 15.72 -27.61
CA ASP A 406 1.14 16.48 -27.89
C ASP A 406 -0.09 15.55 -28.04
N ARG A 407 0.03 14.46 -28.82
CA ARG A 407 -1.06 13.46 -28.92
C ARG A 407 -1.42 12.82 -27.60
N LEU A 408 -0.42 12.50 -26.76
CA LEU A 408 -0.66 11.97 -25.43
C LEU A 408 -1.40 12.97 -24.54
N SER A 409 -0.96 14.22 -24.53
CA SER A 409 -1.54 15.26 -23.66
C SER A 409 -2.97 15.64 -24.06
N ARG A 410 -3.32 15.49 -25.35
CA ARG A 410 -4.70 15.72 -25.87
C ARG A 410 -5.62 14.51 -25.79
N HIS A 411 -5.10 13.37 -25.38
CA HIS A 411 -5.91 12.15 -25.33
C HIS A 411 -6.93 12.24 -24.19
N ALA A 412 -8.22 12.10 -24.50
CA ALA A 412 -9.34 12.31 -23.56
C ALA A 412 -9.29 11.48 -22.27
N ALA A 413 -8.60 10.33 -22.29
CA ALA A 413 -8.45 9.45 -21.14
C ALA A 413 -7.13 9.61 -20.38
N ILE A 414 -6.26 10.58 -20.79
CA ILE A 414 -4.98 10.91 -20.15
C ILE A 414 -5.12 12.27 -19.50
N GLY A 415 -4.88 12.37 -18.20
CA GLY A 415 -5.00 13.63 -17.46
C GLY A 415 -3.82 14.56 -17.66
N PHE A 416 -2.62 14.01 -17.68
CA PHE A 416 -1.38 14.75 -17.96
C PHE A 416 -0.24 13.78 -18.27
N VAL A 417 0.82 14.30 -18.89
CA VAL A 417 2.04 13.56 -19.22
C VAL A 417 3.21 14.20 -18.51
N LEU A 418 4.00 13.40 -17.80
CA LEU A 418 5.25 13.85 -17.20
C LEU A 418 6.43 13.35 -18.03
N ALA A 419 7.29 14.25 -18.40
CA ALA A 419 8.56 13.96 -19.05
C ALA A 419 9.70 14.76 -18.38
N ARG A 420 10.88 14.67 -18.90
CA ARG A 420 12.02 15.50 -18.51
C ARG A 420 12.62 16.11 -19.75
N ASP A 421 12.83 17.41 -19.73
CA ASP A 421 13.62 18.13 -20.71
C ASP A 421 15.04 18.46 -20.18
N ALA A 422 15.83 19.15 -20.93
CA ALA A 422 17.19 19.56 -20.53
C ALA A 422 17.18 20.47 -19.29
N ARG A 423 16.08 21.16 -18.99
CA ARG A 423 15.94 22.09 -17.85
C ARG A 423 15.38 21.40 -16.61
N GLY A 424 14.72 20.25 -16.76
CA GLY A 424 14.15 19.50 -15.62
C GLY A 424 12.83 18.78 -15.93
N PRO A 425 12.05 18.44 -14.90
CA PRO A 425 10.72 17.84 -15.09
C PRO A 425 9.77 18.80 -15.81
N VAL A 426 9.04 18.28 -16.80
CA VAL A 426 8.03 19.00 -17.57
C VAL A 426 6.72 18.26 -17.59
N CYS A 427 5.60 18.99 -17.56
CA CYS A 427 4.24 18.46 -17.61
C CYS A 427 3.53 18.99 -18.86
N TYR A 428 2.92 18.08 -19.62
CA TYR A 428 2.10 18.37 -20.78
C TYR A 428 0.63 18.07 -20.47
#